data_4c520833027bcd2d75b4929fe561d390
#
_entry.id   4c520833027bcd2d75b4929fe561d390
#
_cell.length_a   1.000
_cell.length_b   1.000
_cell.length_c   1.000
_cell.angle_alpha   90.00
_cell.angle_beta   90.00
_cell.angle_gamma   90.00
#
_symmetry.space_group_name_H-M   'P 1'
#
loop_
_entity.id
_entity.type
_entity.pdbx_description
1 polymer ?
#
loop_
_entity_poly.entity_id
_entity_poly.type
_entity_poly.pdbx_seq_one_letter_code
_entity_poly.pdbx_strand_id
1 'polypeptide(L)'
;MHRLVFSIFALALAMPGLADTLKKPELDRLAAAQQAAPSASFRAFLAQAAKADPQLKPGIAAYEARRPLAGDDLTQVARLLGLYNRLHNQQAVLASLEAMVAIPTVRDDKVPPHESPQIIEFGRLIERMAKDFGLPYRNVDNRIFEVRLPGRGAEEFGILTHADVVPAVADEWVLDDGTRLDPFKMTRVGGTLYGRGTIDDKGSIAAVLYAMKAVKDSGLPLARTIRLMIETTEETGGDGMKYYRAKTPLPDYNIVLDSKYPAVVAEKGSGALKVFFPVEEADGSSAVRTAITAMAGAASANAVPQTASATLKGGDLAQVAARLEFVKGPFIRKYEGQGGKFGIDIARGADSIEVKVTGVSAHGSRPEEGVNPLPRLALFLQESGVVTAGNHYTKAVRYLVDLYGTGYLGEKMGVGWQDDFMGPLTLSPNLIREKDGKLEVTTNVRMPRGSTPEQLTATLKAKVDDWATASQARVEIDYTQGDWMARDPKGAWLSTLLNIFGDTTGLEARPVPTAGSTTAKLLPNAINFGPAMPGKKYTAHNAKEYKELVDLDADMQMFTEMLVRIGNLKTMQ
;
A
#
# COMPACT_ATOMS: atom_id res chain seq x y z
N MET A 1 27.84 -27.24 63.47
CA MET A 1 26.96 -27.02 62.33
C MET A 1 27.58 -25.93 61.43
N HIS A 2 28.39 -26.37 60.50
CA HIS A 2 29.11 -25.45 59.59
C HIS A 2 28.30 -25.30 58.29
N ARG A 3 27.92 -24.07 57.96
CA ARG A 3 27.35 -23.75 56.64
C ARG A 3 28.50 -23.38 55.72
N LEU A 4 28.72 -24.23 54.70
CA LEU A 4 29.56 -23.90 53.55
C LEU A 4 28.78 -22.97 52.62
N VAL A 5 29.33 -21.80 52.35
CA VAL A 5 28.90 -20.87 51.31
C VAL A 5 29.70 -21.20 50.05
N PHE A 6 29.04 -21.72 49.01
CA PHE A 6 29.62 -21.87 47.69
C PHE A 6 29.42 -20.56 46.90
N SER A 7 30.51 -19.83 46.72
CA SER A 7 30.57 -18.70 45.79
C SER A 7 30.77 -19.25 44.38
N ILE A 8 29.73 -19.16 43.54
CA ILE A 8 29.86 -19.43 42.11
C ILE A 8 30.40 -18.18 41.47
N PHE A 9 31.68 -18.21 41.09
CA PHE A 9 32.27 -17.22 40.15
C PHE A 9 31.74 -17.53 38.74
N ALA A 10 30.80 -16.72 38.28
CA ALA A 10 30.40 -16.70 36.88
C ALA A 10 31.55 -16.04 36.06
N LEU A 11 32.32 -16.86 35.35
CA LEU A 11 33.28 -16.40 34.37
C LEU A 11 32.48 -15.88 33.17
N ALA A 12 32.25 -14.58 33.09
CA ALA A 12 31.73 -13.93 31.88
C ALA A 12 32.80 -14.06 30.79
N LEU A 13 32.62 -15.04 29.91
CA LEU A 13 33.31 -15.05 28.64
C LEU A 13 32.87 -13.79 27.87
N ALA A 14 33.74 -12.79 27.82
CA ALA A 14 33.62 -11.67 26.91
C ALA A 14 33.63 -12.25 25.49
N MET A 15 32.47 -12.35 24.87
CA MET A 15 32.40 -12.52 23.41
C MET A 15 33.15 -11.33 22.78
N PRO A 16 34.00 -11.53 21.75
CA PRO A 16 34.61 -10.43 21.04
C PRO A 16 33.47 -9.52 20.58
N GLY A 17 33.51 -8.24 20.95
CA GLY A 17 32.50 -7.27 20.63
C GLY A 17 32.26 -7.29 19.11
N LEU A 18 31.00 -7.48 18.73
CA LEU A 18 30.53 -7.15 17.39
C LEU A 18 31.01 -5.72 17.12
N ALA A 19 31.90 -5.55 16.14
CA ALA A 19 32.35 -4.24 15.71
C ALA A 19 31.11 -3.36 15.47
N ASP A 20 31.08 -2.18 16.06
CA ASP A 20 29.96 -1.25 15.94
C ASP A 20 29.83 -0.85 14.46
N THR A 21 28.91 -1.49 13.75
CA THR A 21 28.60 -1.12 12.37
C THR A 21 27.99 0.28 12.36
N LEU A 22 28.24 1.06 11.29
CA LEU A 22 27.66 2.39 11.09
C LEU A 22 26.16 2.38 11.35
N LYS A 23 25.73 3.06 12.41
CA LYS A 23 24.33 3.20 12.80
C LYS A 23 23.83 4.61 12.49
N LYS A 24 22.54 4.83 12.70
CA LYS A 24 21.89 6.11 12.41
C LYS A 24 22.66 7.35 12.90
N PRO A 25 23.16 7.45 14.14
CA PRO A 25 23.87 8.65 14.60
C PRO A 25 25.15 8.94 13.81
N GLU A 26 25.90 7.90 13.42
CA GLU A 26 27.10 8.00 12.59
C GLU A 26 26.75 8.40 11.15
N LEU A 27 25.69 7.79 10.60
CA LEU A 27 25.18 8.12 9.27
C LEU A 27 24.69 9.56 9.20
N ASP A 28 23.97 10.05 10.21
CA ASP A 28 23.50 11.43 10.28
C ASP A 28 24.67 12.43 10.36
N ARG A 29 25.73 12.12 11.10
CA ARG A 29 26.96 12.94 11.14
C ARG A 29 27.66 13.02 9.77
N LEU A 30 27.77 11.88 9.09
CA LEU A 30 28.36 11.84 7.75
C LEU A 30 27.48 12.59 6.74
N ALA A 31 26.16 12.47 6.83
CA ALA A 31 25.23 13.22 5.99
C ALA A 31 25.37 14.73 6.18
N ALA A 32 25.44 15.21 7.43
CA ALA A 32 25.64 16.62 7.74
C ALA A 32 26.98 17.14 7.21
N ALA A 33 28.05 16.36 7.34
CA ALA A 33 29.36 16.70 6.78
C ALA A 33 29.33 16.83 5.24
N GLN A 34 28.56 15.96 4.56
CA GLN A 34 28.39 15.99 3.10
C GLN A 34 27.54 17.18 2.64
N GLN A 35 26.54 17.60 3.40
CA GLN A 35 25.77 18.80 3.08
C GLN A 35 26.63 20.06 3.15
N ALA A 36 27.58 20.12 4.11
CA ALA A 36 28.51 21.23 4.25
C ALA A 36 29.62 21.25 3.17
N ALA A 37 30.07 20.07 2.73
CA ALA A 37 31.13 19.90 1.73
C ALA A 37 30.85 18.68 0.84
N PRO A 38 30.00 18.82 -0.21
CA PRO A 38 29.61 17.70 -1.08
C PRO A 38 30.79 17.07 -1.80
N SER A 39 30.84 15.74 -1.81
CA SER A 39 31.85 14.96 -2.53
C SER A 39 31.47 14.79 -4.00
N ALA A 40 32.43 15.00 -4.91
CA ALA A 40 32.21 14.86 -6.35
C ALA A 40 32.06 13.40 -6.83
N SER A 41 32.41 12.40 -5.99
CA SER A 41 32.35 10.98 -6.34
C SER A 41 32.24 10.12 -5.08
N PHE A 42 31.80 8.87 -5.26
CA PHE A 42 31.75 7.90 -4.15
C PHE A 42 33.13 7.68 -3.52
N ARG A 43 34.23 7.63 -4.32
CA ARG A 43 35.59 7.53 -3.77
C ARG A 43 35.95 8.74 -2.91
N ALA A 44 35.62 9.96 -3.34
CA ALA A 44 35.86 11.15 -2.53
C ALA A 44 35.03 11.14 -1.23
N PHE A 45 33.81 10.65 -1.28
CA PHE A 45 32.96 10.45 -0.11
C PHE A 45 33.57 9.44 0.88
N LEU A 46 34.05 8.29 0.38
CA LEU A 46 34.73 7.29 1.21
C LEU A 46 36.01 7.87 1.90
N ALA A 47 36.80 8.69 1.20
CA ALA A 47 37.96 9.35 1.78
C ALA A 47 37.59 10.32 2.92
N GLN A 48 36.44 11.01 2.81
CA GLN A 48 35.92 11.85 3.90
C GLN A 48 35.38 11.00 5.05
N ALA A 49 34.67 9.94 4.78
CA ALA A 49 34.15 9.00 5.79
C ALA A 49 35.32 8.38 6.59
N ALA A 50 36.40 7.95 5.92
CA ALA A 50 37.61 7.40 6.57
C ALA A 50 38.35 8.40 7.45
N LYS A 51 38.24 9.71 7.20
CA LYS A 51 38.77 10.77 8.06
C LYS A 51 37.89 10.99 9.29
N ALA A 52 36.58 10.95 9.10
CA ALA A 52 35.59 11.13 10.18
C ALA A 52 35.57 9.94 11.14
N ASP A 53 35.74 8.72 10.60
CA ASP A 53 35.78 7.47 11.36
C ASP A 53 36.91 6.56 10.87
N PRO A 54 38.03 6.49 11.60
CA PRO A 54 39.17 5.62 11.24
C PRO A 54 38.86 4.12 11.20
N GLN A 55 37.79 3.64 11.83
CA GLN A 55 37.41 2.23 11.81
C GLN A 55 36.92 1.79 10.42
N LEU A 56 36.51 2.71 9.58
CA LEU A 56 36.09 2.45 8.19
C LEU A 56 37.26 2.21 7.22
N LYS A 57 38.51 2.56 7.61
CA LYS A 57 39.66 2.47 6.73
C LYS A 57 39.93 1.08 6.16
N PRO A 58 39.83 -0.03 6.93
CA PRO A 58 40.10 -1.37 6.38
C PRO A 58 39.18 -1.74 5.22
N GLY A 59 37.87 -1.58 5.40
CA GLY A 59 36.86 -1.87 4.36
C GLY A 59 37.00 -0.95 3.15
N ILE A 60 37.23 0.35 3.38
CA ILE A 60 37.47 1.33 2.30
C ILE A 60 38.72 0.99 1.50
N ALA A 61 39.85 0.68 2.17
CA ALA A 61 41.08 0.29 1.50
C ALA A 61 40.94 -1.03 0.72
N ALA A 62 40.16 -1.98 1.23
CA ALA A 62 39.83 -3.21 0.50
C ALA A 62 39.00 -2.92 -0.76
N TYR A 63 37.99 -2.06 -0.67
CA TYR A 63 37.18 -1.62 -1.81
C TYR A 63 38.05 -0.91 -2.87
N GLU A 64 38.87 0.06 -2.47
CA GLU A 64 39.75 0.82 -3.39
C GLU A 64 40.76 -0.08 -4.10
N ALA A 65 41.27 -1.07 -3.39
CA ALA A 65 42.18 -2.09 -3.93
C ALA A 65 41.47 -3.18 -4.73
N ARG A 66 40.13 -3.10 -4.90
CA ARG A 66 39.28 -4.12 -5.56
C ARG A 66 39.43 -5.53 -4.96
N ARG A 67 39.73 -5.61 -3.66
CA ARG A 67 39.77 -6.88 -2.94
C ARG A 67 38.36 -7.34 -2.60
N PRO A 68 38.11 -8.63 -2.45
CA PRO A 68 36.80 -9.15 -1.99
C PRO A 68 36.43 -8.54 -0.63
N LEU A 69 35.21 -8.02 -0.53
CA LEU A 69 34.62 -7.55 0.71
C LEU A 69 33.73 -8.63 1.31
N ALA A 70 33.76 -8.79 2.63
CA ALA A 70 32.91 -9.73 3.37
C ALA A 70 32.64 -9.20 4.79
N GLY A 71 31.64 -9.77 5.47
CA GLY A 71 31.30 -9.39 6.85
C GLY A 71 31.08 -7.90 7.04
N ASP A 72 31.73 -7.33 8.06
CA ASP A 72 31.56 -5.93 8.42
C ASP A 72 32.09 -4.96 7.36
N ASP A 73 33.19 -5.29 6.69
CA ASP A 73 33.73 -4.46 5.60
C ASP A 73 32.72 -4.30 4.46
N LEU A 74 32.05 -5.38 4.05
CA LEU A 74 30.99 -5.33 3.04
C LEU A 74 29.81 -4.50 3.53
N THR A 75 29.38 -4.72 4.77
CA THR A 75 28.25 -4.01 5.38
C THR A 75 28.54 -2.49 5.44
N GLN A 76 29.73 -2.10 5.91
CA GLN A 76 30.12 -0.70 6.02
C GLN A 76 30.16 -0.01 4.65
N VAL A 77 30.82 -0.62 3.66
CA VAL A 77 30.91 -0.06 2.30
C VAL A 77 29.54 0.01 1.62
N ALA A 78 28.70 -1.01 1.78
CA ALA A 78 27.33 -1.01 1.24
C ALA A 78 26.47 0.09 1.86
N ARG A 79 26.56 0.29 3.17
CA ARG A 79 25.86 1.34 3.91
C ARG A 79 26.33 2.74 3.53
N LEU A 80 27.61 2.94 3.36
CA LEU A 80 28.19 4.19 2.84
C LEU A 80 27.73 4.45 1.40
N LEU A 81 27.63 3.43 0.56
CA LEU A 81 27.10 3.58 -0.80
C LEU A 81 25.61 3.99 -0.77
N GLY A 82 24.81 3.40 0.13
CA GLY A 82 23.42 3.78 0.33
C GLY A 82 23.27 5.26 0.72
N LEU A 83 24.06 5.70 1.71
CA LEU A 83 24.08 7.10 2.13
C LEU A 83 24.53 8.04 0.99
N TYR A 84 25.59 7.66 0.26
CA TYR A 84 26.06 8.44 -0.89
C TYR A 84 24.97 8.53 -1.98
N ASN A 85 24.31 7.43 -2.33
CA ASN A 85 23.24 7.42 -3.31
C ASN A 85 22.12 8.38 -2.93
N ARG A 86 21.65 8.32 -1.68
CA ARG A 86 20.64 9.23 -1.13
C ARG A 86 21.05 10.69 -1.31
N LEU A 87 22.25 11.05 -0.89
CA LEU A 87 22.73 12.44 -0.89
C LEU A 87 23.05 12.97 -2.29
N HIS A 88 23.51 12.11 -3.18
CA HIS A 88 23.97 12.49 -4.52
C HIS A 88 22.86 12.46 -5.57
N ASN A 89 21.95 11.47 -5.50
CA ASN A 89 20.94 11.25 -6.53
C ASN A 89 19.52 11.71 -6.14
N GLN A 90 19.31 12.30 -4.95
CA GLN A 90 17.96 12.70 -4.47
C GLN A 90 17.20 13.53 -5.51
N GLN A 91 17.80 14.57 -6.09
CA GLN A 91 17.14 15.44 -7.05
C GLN A 91 16.77 14.70 -8.35
N ALA A 92 17.62 13.80 -8.79
CA ALA A 92 17.37 12.98 -9.98
C ALA A 92 16.25 11.95 -9.73
N VAL A 93 16.19 11.38 -8.52
CA VAL A 93 15.07 10.49 -8.11
C VAL A 93 13.76 11.27 -8.10
N LEU A 94 13.74 12.48 -7.53
CA LEU A 94 12.54 13.34 -7.51
C LEU A 94 12.06 13.67 -8.93
N ALA A 95 12.96 14.06 -9.83
CA ALA A 95 12.60 14.35 -11.23
C ALA A 95 12.05 13.10 -11.95
N SER A 96 12.63 11.92 -11.68
CA SER A 96 12.14 10.66 -12.26
C SER A 96 10.78 10.26 -11.68
N LEU A 97 10.57 10.45 -10.38
CA LEU A 97 9.28 10.18 -9.74
C LEU A 97 8.20 11.13 -10.27
N GLU A 98 8.52 12.41 -10.46
CA GLU A 98 7.61 13.38 -11.07
C GLU A 98 7.19 12.95 -12.48
N ALA A 99 8.15 12.52 -13.31
CA ALA A 99 7.87 11.99 -14.64
C ALA A 99 7.01 10.71 -14.61
N MET A 100 7.22 9.83 -13.64
CA MET A 100 6.41 8.62 -13.46
C MET A 100 4.99 8.95 -13.01
N VAL A 101 4.81 9.87 -12.06
CA VAL A 101 3.49 10.31 -11.56
C VAL A 101 2.68 10.98 -12.68
N ALA A 102 3.33 11.73 -13.55
CA ALA A 102 2.68 12.41 -14.69
C ALA A 102 2.05 11.46 -15.71
N ILE A 103 2.37 10.17 -15.68
CA ILE A 103 1.74 9.14 -16.53
C ILE A 103 0.62 8.46 -15.73
N PRO A 104 -0.67 8.73 -15.99
CA PRO A 104 -1.79 8.20 -15.21
C PRO A 104 -2.09 6.75 -15.60
N THR A 105 -1.34 5.81 -15.05
CA THR A 105 -1.45 4.37 -15.30
C THR A 105 -2.65 3.73 -14.60
N VAL A 106 -3.80 4.39 -14.67
CA VAL A 106 -5.07 3.94 -14.12
C VAL A 106 -5.71 2.91 -15.04
N ARG A 107 -6.35 1.90 -14.46
CA ARG A 107 -7.12 0.90 -15.22
C ARG A 107 -8.27 1.55 -16.01
N ASP A 108 -8.32 1.29 -17.32
CA ASP A 108 -9.50 1.51 -18.16
C ASP A 108 -10.12 0.14 -18.47
N ASP A 109 -11.38 -0.07 -18.04
CA ASP A 109 -12.11 -1.32 -18.27
C ASP A 109 -12.41 -1.60 -19.75
N LYS A 110 -12.27 -0.58 -20.63
CA LYS A 110 -12.52 -0.70 -22.07
C LYS A 110 -11.30 -1.16 -22.87
N VAL A 111 -10.13 -1.14 -22.25
CA VAL A 111 -8.86 -1.45 -22.91
C VAL A 111 -8.13 -2.52 -22.10
N PRO A 112 -7.61 -3.60 -22.73
CA PRO A 112 -6.74 -4.55 -22.05
C PRO A 112 -5.54 -3.82 -21.44
N PRO A 113 -5.14 -4.11 -20.17
CA PRO A 113 -4.08 -3.34 -19.48
C PRO A 113 -2.79 -3.21 -20.29
N HIS A 114 -2.36 -4.28 -20.92
CA HIS A 114 -1.12 -4.33 -21.72
C HIS A 114 -1.20 -3.57 -23.08
N GLU A 115 -2.38 -3.11 -23.46
CA GLU A 115 -2.63 -2.27 -24.63
C GLU A 115 -2.89 -0.81 -24.25
N SER A 116 -2.96 -0.50 -22.94
CA SER A 116 -3.14 0.86 -22.44
C SER A 116 -2.00 1.78 -22.94
N PRO A 117 -2.31 2.91 -23.59
CA PRO A 117 -1.30 3.87 -24.03
C PRO A 117 -0.41 4.35 -22.87
N GLN A 118 -0.98 4.53 -21.68
CA GLN A 118 -0.28 4.98 -20.47
C GLN A 118 0.71 3.92 -19.96
N ILE A 119 0.31 2.65 -19.98
CA ILE A 119 1.22 1.54 -19.62
C ILE A 119 2.36 1.44 -20.63
N ILE A 120 2.08 1.56 -21.93
CA ILE A 120 3.10 1.54 -22.97
C ILE A 120 4.05 2.74 -22.82
N GLU A 121 3.53 3.93 -22.52
CA GLU A 121 4.34 5.13 -22.29
C GLU A 121 5.23 4.96 -21.05
N PHE A 122 4.67 4.41 -19.95
CA PHE A 122 5.44 4.11 -18.76
C PHE A 122 6.58 3.12 -19.03
N GLY A 123 6.31 2.06 -19.79
CA GLY A 123 7.34 1.10 -20.22
C GLY A 123 8.47 1.75 -21.01
N ARG A 124 8.16 2.70 -21.90
CA ARG A 124 9.15 3.49 -22.64
C ARG A 124 9.97 4.41 -21.73
N LEU A 125 9.36 4.96 -20.68
CA LEU A 125 10.10 5.73 -19.67
C LEU A 125 11.12 4.85 -18.94
N ILE A 126 10.71 3.67 -18.47
CA ILE A 126 11.61 2.71 -17.79
C ILE A 126 12.73 2.25 -18.75
N GLU A 127 12.42 2.00 -20.03
CA GLU A 127 13.42 1.63 -21.04
C GLU A 127 14.49 2.71 -21.21
N ARG A 128 14.08 3.97 -21.33
CA ARG A 128 15.03 5.11 -21.42
C ARG A 128 15.91 5.18 -20.17
N MET A 129 15.31 5.12 -18.98
CA MET A 129 16.06 5.15 -17.72
C MET A 129 17.07 3.99 -17.61
N ALA A 130 16.64 2.77 -17.94
CA ALA A 130 17.51 1.60 -17.92
C ALA A 130 18.69 1.76 -18.88
N LYS A 131 18.43 2.27 -20.10
CA LYS A 131 19.46 2.55 -21.11
C LYS A 131 20.45 3.62 -20.63
N ASP A 132 19.97 4.72 -20.05
CA ASP A 132 20.81 5.80 -19.54
C ASP A 132 21.65 5.34 -18.36
N PHE A 133 21.13 4.42 -17.56
CA PHE A 133 21.87 3.78 -16.46
C PHE A 133 22.80 2.65 -16.92
N GLY A 134 22.72 2.24 -18.20
CA GLY A 134 23.45 1.11 -18.76
C GLY A 134 23.06 -0.23 -18.11
N LEU A 135 21.79 -0.42 -17.82
CA LEU A 135 21.20 -1.63 -17.28
C LEU A 135 20.41 -2.37 -18.37
N PRO A 136 20.53 -3.70 -18.49
CA PRO A 136 19.71 -4.49 -19.40
C PRO A 136 18.21 -4.33 -19.07
N TYR A 137 17.41 -4.12 -20.13
CA TYR A 137 15.97 -3.98 -20.06
C TYR A 137 15.26 -5.01 -20.95
N ARG A 138 14.12 -5.50 -20.50
CA ARG A 138 13.22 -6.37 -21.28
C ARG A 138 11.76 -5.99 -21.02
N ASN A 139 11.02 -5.68 -22.07
CA ASN A 139 9.57 -5.54 -22.01
C ASN A 139 8.92 -6.90 -22.29
N VAL A 140 8.15 -7.42 -21.34
CA VAL A 140 7.42 -8.68 -21.46
C VAL A 140 5.95 -8.36 -21.75
N ASP A 141 5.66 -8.09 -23.02
CA ASP A 141 4.34 -7.87 -23.59
C ASP A 141 3.53 -6.77 -22.85
N ASN A 142 4.20 -5.70 -22.42
CA ASN A 142 3.66 -4.61 -21.60
C ASN A 142 2.97 -5.07 -20.29
N ARG A 143 3.26 -6.27 -19.80
CA ARG A 143 2.76 -6.82 -18.54
C ARG A 143 3.77 -6.75 -17.42
N ILE A 144 5.05 -6.94 -17.78
CA ILE A 144 6.18 -6.77 -16.86
C ILE A 144 7.28 -6.02 -17.59
N PHE A 145 7.80 -4.96 -16.95
CA PHE A 145 9.03 -4.30 -17.37
C PHE A 145 10.17 -4.79 -16.48
N GLU A 146 11.11 -5.50 -17.08
CA GLU A 146 12.21 -6.14 -16.37
C GLU A 146 13.49 -5.32 -16.56
N VAL A 147 14.17 -4.99 -15.45
CA VAL A 147 15.49 -4.35 -15.44
C VAL A 147 16.43 -5.25 -14.64
N ARG A 148 17.64 -5.47 -15.16
CA ARG A 148 18.62 -6.36 -14.52
C ARG A 148 19.88 -5.61 -14.11
N LEU A 149 20.40 -5.95 -12.93
CA LEU A 149 21.75 -5.61 -12.50
C LEU A 149 22.56 -6.90 -12.46
N PRO A 150 23.47 -7.14 -13.43
CA PRO A 150 24.16 -8.42 -13.55
C PRO A 150 25.04 -8.75 -12.35
N GLY A 151 24.97 -9.99 -11.90
CA GLY A 151 25.87 -10.63 -10.95
C GLY A 151 26.84 -11.60 -11.65
N ARG A 152 27.76 -12.18 -10.89
CA ARG A 152 28.79 -13.12 -11.40
C ARG A 152 28.29 -14.56 -11.45
N GLY A 153 27.35 -14.92 -10.58
CA GLY A 153 26.78 -16.28 -10.48
C GLY A 153 25.53 -16.47 -11.32
N ALA A 154 25.05 -17.70 -11.35
CA ALA A 154 23.83 -18.08 -12.04
C ALA A 154 22.55 -17.78 -11.24
N GLU A 155 22.65 -17.57 -9.93
CA GLU A 155 21.51 -17.29 -9.07
C GLU A 155 21.00 -15.86 -9.28
N GLU A 156 19.68 -15.70 -9.16
CA GLU A 156 19.03 -14.40 -9.23
C GLU A 156 18.30 -14.08 -7.91
N PHE A 157 18.21 -12.79 -7.62
CA PHE A 157 17.39 -12.24 -6.55
C PHE A 157 16.34 -11.31 -7.16
N GLY A 158 15.06 -11.60 -6.92
CA GLY A 158 13.96 -10.86 -7.49
C GLY A 158 13.54 -9.67 -6.62
N ILE A 159 13.16 -8.59 -7.29
CA ILE A 159 12.49 -7.44 -6.68
C ILE A 159 11.22 -7.17 -7.50
N LEU A 160 10.08 -7.07 -6.83
CA LEU A 160 8.81 -6.75 -7.46
C LEU A 160 8.31 -5.40 -7.00
N THR A 161 7.82 -4.63 -7.96
CA THR A 161 7.11 -3.35 -7.84
C THR A 161 5.97 -3.32 -8.85
N HIS A 162 5.11 -2.29 -8.84
CA HIS A 162 4.09 -2.14 -9.86
C HIS A 162 3.97 -0.70 -10.39
N ALA A 163 3.53 -0.59 -11.65
CA ALA A 163 3.38 0.68 -12.36
C ALA A 163 1.96 1.22 -12.34
N ASP A 164 0.95 0.33 -12.29
CA ASP A 164 -0.46 0.72 -12.27
C ASP A 164 -0.82 1.37 -10.94
N VAL A 165 -1.85 2.21 -10.96
CA VAL A 165 -2.32 2.95 -9.78
C VAL A 165 -3.84 2.96 -9.73
N VAL A 166 -4.42 3.03 -8.53
CA VAL A 166 -5.87 3.17 -8.36
C VAL A 166 -6.35 4.53 -8.88
N PRO A 167 -7.62 4.63 -9.34
CA PRO A 167 -8.22 5.89 -9.77
C PRO A 167 -8.22 6.94 -8.64
N ALA A 168 -8.30 8.20 -9.03
CA ALA A 168 -8.41 9.34 -8.11
C ALA A 168 -9.65 10.18 -8.45
N VAL A 169 -10.34 10.66 -7.41
CA VAL A 169 -11.42 11.64 -7.53
C VAL A 169 -10.82 13.03 -7.35
N ALA A 170 -10.64 13.77 -8.44
CA ALA A 170 -9.89 15.04 -8.44
C ALA A 170 -10.41 16.06 -7.41
N ASP A 171 -11.73 16.14 -7.21
CA ASP A 171 -12.33 17.07 -6.24
C ASP A 171 -12.01 16.74 -4.77
N GLU A 172 -11.52 15.55 -4.47
CA GLU A 172 -11.09 15.15 -3.14
C GLU A 172 -9.62 15.51 -2.85
N TRP A 173 -8.87 15.96 -3.87
CA TRP A 173 -7.47 16.34 -3.74
C TRP A 173 -7.32 17.82 -3.36
N VAL A 174 -7.83 18.15 -2.18
CA VAL A 174 -7.77 19.49 -1.60
C VAL A 174 -7.13 19.40 -0.22
N LEU A 175 -6.06 20.15 0.02
CA LEU A 175 -5.40 20.20 1.31
C LEU A 175 -6.27 20.98 2.33
N ASP A 176 -5.95 20.86 3.60
CA ASP A 176 -6.73 21.47 4.67
C ASP A 176 -6.72 23.02 4.64
N ASP A 177 -5.73 23.61 3.97
CA ASP A 177 -5.64 25.05 3.70
C ASP A 177 -6.42 25.49 2.44
N GLY A 178 -7.11 24.57 1.77
CA GLY A 178 -7.86 24.82 0.54
C GLY A 178 -7.05 24.70 -0.75
N THR A 179 -5.76 24.38 -0.68
CA THR A 179 -4.91 24.18 -1.87
C THR A 179 -5.40 22.97 -2.67
N ARG A 180 -5.77 23.18 -3.94
CA ARG A 180 -6.14 22.10 -4.86
C ARG A 180 -4.90 21.46 -5.47
N LEU A 181 -4.85 20.15 -5.46
CA LEU A 181 -3.79 19.34 -6.06
C LEU A 181 -4.32 18.61 -7.30
N ASP A 182 -3.44 18.34 -8.25
CA ASP A 182 -3.67 17.40 -9.34
C ASP A 182 -3.08 16.05 -8.93
N PRO A 183 -3.87 14.95 -8.90
CA PRO A 183 -3.38 13.63 -8.53
C PRO A 183 -2.20 13.15 -9.37
N PHE A 184 -2.13 13.55 -10.64
CA PHE A 184 -1.10 13.11 -11.60
C PHE A 184 -0.04 14.18 -11.89
N LYS A 185 0.07 15.17 -11.01
CA LYS A 185 1.15 16.16 -11.00
C LYS A 185 1.78 16.18 -9.61
N MET A 186 2.96 15.57 -9.49
CA MET A 186 3.64 15.56 -8.20
C MET A 186 3.83 16.98 -7.68
N THR A 187 3.29 17.27 -6.49
CA THR A 187 3.39 18.58 -5.85
C THR A 187 4.09 18.46 -4.52
N ARG A 188 5.18 19.21 -4.35
CA ARG A 188 5.92 19.25 -3.08
C ARG A 188 5.40 20.39 -2.21
N VAL A 189 4.96 20.05 -0.99
CA VAL A 189 4.59 21.00 0.05
C VAL A 189 5.45 20.72 1.28
N GLY A 190 6.40 21.61 1.57
CA GLY A 190 7.40 21.37 2.62
C GLY A 190 8.24 20.12 2.35
N GLY A 191 8.16 19.16 3.27
CA GLY A 191 8.84 17.85 3.16
C GLY A 191 7.98 16.73 2.56
N THR A 192 6.78 17.03 2.05
CA THR A 192 5.80 16.05 1.59
C THR A 192 5.63 16.13 0.08
N LEU A 193 5.63 14.98 -0.58
CA LEU A 193 5.46 14.80 -2.02
C LEU A 193 4.07 14.23 -2.28
N TYR A 194 3.12 15.07 -2.69
CA TYR A 194 1.75 14.65 -3.02
C TYR A 194 1.66 14.22 -4.48
N GLY A 195 0.97 13.11 -4.73
CA GLY A 195 0.72 12.57 -6.07
C GLY A 195 0.32 11.10 -6.00
N ARG A 196 -0.57 10.67 -6.89
CA ARG A 196 -0.99 9.27 -7.01
C ARG A 196 0.19 8.42 -7.50
N GLY A 197 0.55 7.37 -6.73
CA GLY A 197 1.71 6.53 -6.99
C GLY A 197 2.99 7.00 -6.27
N THR A 198 2.98 8.09 -5.49
CA THR A 198 4.19 8.54 -4.79
C THR A 198 4.64 7.57 -3.71
N ILE A 199 3.72 6.87 -3.05
CA ILE A 199 4.01 5.80 -2.10
C ILE A 199 3.67 4.42 -2.65
N ASP A 200 2.71 4.31 -3.57
CA ASP A 200 2.14 3.06 -4.07
C ASP A 200 2.03 3.09 -5.60
N ASP A 201 3.05 2.63 -6.40
CA ASP A 201 4.38 2.13 -5.97
C ASP A 201 5.52 2.78 -6.79
N LYS A 202 5.23 3.89 -7.54
CA LYS A 202 6.21 4.57 -8.39
C LYS A 202 7.40 5.14 -7.61
N GLY A 203 7.18 5.49 -6.34
CA GLY A 203 8.25 5.90 -5.43
C GLY A 203 9.30 4.82 -5.23
N SER A 204 8.86 3.58 -4.99
CA SER A 204 9.75 2.41 -4.87
C SER A 204 10.47 2.10 -6.18
N ILE A 205 9.77 2.23 -7.34
CA ILE A 205 10.40 2.06 -8.65
C ILE A 205 11.54 3.06 -8.83
N ALA A 206 11.31 4.35 -8.56
CA ALA A 206 12.34 5.37 -8.68
C ALA A 206 13.51 5.08 -7.75
N ALA A 207 13.26 4.81 -6.46
CA ALA A 207 14.30 4.53 -5.48
C ALA A 207 15.16 3.31 -5.84
N VAL A 208 14.54 2.18 -6.26
CA VAL A 208 15.28 0.96 -6.58
C VAL A 208 16.08 1.05 -7.88
N LEU A 209 15.57 1.77 -8.90
CA LEU A 209 16.31 1.99 -10.14
C LEU A 209 17.60 2.79 -9.89
N TYR A 210 17.54 3.84 -9.06
CA TYR A 210 18.74 4.59 -8.67
C TYR A 210 19.64 3.81 -7.72
N ALA A 211 19.12 2.92 -6.90
CA ALA A 211 19.91 1.97 -6.12
C ALA A 211 20.70 1.02 -7.05
N MET A 212 20.05 0.46 -8.08
CA MET A 212 20.72 -0.38 -9.08
C MET A 212 21.81 0.40 -9.84
N LYS A 213 21.51 1.64 -10.23
CA LYS A 213 22.50 2.54 -10.85
C LYS A 213 23.70 2.77 -9.93
N ALA A 214 23.47 3.13 -8.67
CA ALA A 214 24.53 3.42 -7.70
C ALA A 214 25.44 2.19 -7.47
N VAL A 215 24.86 0.99 -7.33
CA VAL A 215 25.63 -0.25 -7.18
C VAL A 215 26.46 -0.52 -8.42
N LYS A 216 25.88 -0.39 -9.62
CA LYS A 216 26.60 -0.55 -10.89
C LYS A 216 27.78 0.43 -10.99
N ASP A 217 27.52 1.72 -10.75
CA ASP A 217 28.53 2.80 -10.90
C ASP A 217 29.67 2.69 -9.86
N SER A 218 29.37 2.12 -8.68
CA SER A 218 30.39 1.83 -7.66
C SER A 218 31.39 0.75 -8.08
N GLY A 219 31.00 -0.12 -9.01
CA GLY A 219 31.79 -1.27 -9.41
C GLY A 219 31.86 -2.39 -8.35
N LEU A 220 31.04 -2.34 -7.29
CA LEU A 220 30.93 -3.42 -6.32
C LEU A 220 30.40 -4.68 -7.01
N PRO A 221 31.11 -5.82 -6.88
CA PRO A 221 30.63 -7.06 -7.49
C PRO A 221 29.44 -7.60 -6.73
N LEU A 222 28.49 -8.19 -7.47
CA LEU A 222 27.41 -8.98 -6.92
C LEU A 222 27.64 -10.46 -7.24
N ALA A 223 27.32 -11.33 -6.30
CA ALA A 223 27.30 -12.78 -6.54
C ALA A 223 26.05 -13.17 -7.34
N ARG A 224 24.89 -12.55 -7.05
CA ARG A 224 23.61 -12.79 -7.73
C ARG A 224 23.24 -11.65 -8.65
N THR A 225 22.61 -11.97 -9.77
CA THR A 225 21.93 -10.99 -10.61
C THR A 225 20.69 -10.48 -9.86
N ILE A 226 20.51 -9.15 -9.78
CA ILE A 226 19.27 -8.56 -9.30
C ILE A 226 18.32 -8.41 -10.48
N ARG A 227 17.10 -8.93 -10.36
CA ARG A 227 16.03 -8.81 -11.35
C ARG A 227 14.90 -7.96 -10.77
N LEU A 228 14.81 -6.71 -11.21
CA LEU A 228 13.64 -5.86 -10.93
C LEU A 228 12.53 -6.21 -11.93
N MET A 229 11.35 -6.52 -11.42
CA MET A 229 10.13 -6.79 -12.16
C MET A 229 9.11 -5.71 -11.80
N ILE A 230 8.67 -4.93 -12.79
CA ILE A 230 7.67 -3.86 -12.62
C ILE A 230 6.38 -4.36 -13.25
N GLU A 231 5.41 -4.72 -12.43
CA GLU A 231 4.11 -5.24 -12.85
C GLU A 231 3.18 -4.11 -13.30
N THR A 232 2.16 -4.44 -14.10
CA THR A 232 1.23 -3.43 -14.68
C THR A 232 -0.24 -3.68 -14.32
N THR A 233 -0.54 -4.62 -13.42
CA THR A 233 -1.90 -5.00 -13.01
C THR A 233 -2.00 -5.44 -11.55
N GLU A 234 -1.12 -4.96 -10.67
CA GLU A 234 -1.14 -5.31 -9.25
C GLU A 234 -2.47 -4.93 -8.62
N GLU A 235 -2.90 -3.69 -8.82
CA GLU A 235 -4.12 -3.07 -8.28
C GLU A 235 -5.43 -3.71 -8.78
N THR A 236 -5.32 -4.52 -9.81
CA THR A 236 -6.47 -5.15 -10.48
C THR A 236 -6.39 -6.68 -10.53
N GLY A 237 -5.53 -7.28 -9.69
CA GLY A 237 -5.50 -8.71 -9.43
C GLY A 237 -4.30 -9.48 -9.95
N GLY A 238 -3.23 -8.82 -10.40
CA GLY A 238 -1.94 -9.42 -10.67
C GLY A 238 -1.87 -10.30 -11.93
N ASP A 239 -2.65 -10.00 -12.95
CA ASP A 239 -2.68 -10.80 -14.19
C ASP A 239 -1.36 -10.69 -14.96
N GLY A 240 -0.64 -9.58 -14.85
CA GLY A 240 0.69 -9.40 -15.40
C GLY A 240 1.68 -10.40 -14.82
N MET A 241 1.71 -10.54 -13.49
CA MET A 241 2.57 -11.49 -12.81
C MET A 241 2.16 -12.94 -13.07
N LYS A 242 0.85 -13.26 -13.11
CA LYS A 242 0.36 -14.59 -13.50
C LYS A 242 0.83 -14.99 -14.91
N TYR A 243 0.75 -14.05 -15.86
CA TYR A 243 1.24 -14.25 -17.21
C TYR A 243 2.77 -14.45 -17.25
N TYR A 244 3.51 -13.62 -16.53
CA TYR A 244 4.97 -13.66 -16.50
C TYR A 244 5.51 -14.98 -15.94
N ARG A 245 4.98 -15.43 -14.79
CA ARG A 245 5.41 -16.71 -14.16
C ARG A 245 5.11 -17.94 -15.00
N ALA A 246 4.13 -17.88 -15.89
CA ALA A 246 3.84 -18.97 -16.82
C ALA A 246 4.86 -19.07 -17.96
N LYS A 247 5.62 -18.00 -18.25
CA LYS A 247 6.55 -17.92 -19.37
C LYS A 247 8.02 -17.78 -18.96
N THR A 248 8.29 -17.33 -17.75
CA THR A 248 9.63 -16.98 -17.29
C THR A 248 9.89 -17.62 -15.93
N PRO A 249 10.96 -18.39 -15.74
CA PRO A 249 11.36 -18.88 -14.42
C PRO A 249 11.55 -17.70 -13.46
N LEU A 250 11.01 -17.83 -12.26
CA LEU A 250 11.13 -16.81 -11.22
C LEU A 250 12.40 -17.02 -10.39
N PRO A 251 12.99 -15.96 -9.82
CA PRO A 251 14.01 -16.10 -8.78
C PRO A 251 13.47 -16.88 -7.58
N ASP A 252 14.33 -17.67 -6.93
CA ASP A 252 13.93 -18.48 -5.76
C ASP A 252 13.60 -17.60 -4.53
N TYR A 253 14.21 -16.42 -4.44
CA TYR A 253 13.99 -15.45 -3.35
C TYR A 253 13.64 -14.09 -3.92
N ASN A 254 12.61 -13.49 -3.34
CA ASN A 254 12.04 -12.25 -3.86
C ASN A 254 11.72 -11.27 -2.72
N ILE A 255 11.89 -9.99 -2.98
CA ILE A 255 11.41 -8.88 -2.15
C ILE A 255 10.36 -8.12 -2.94
N VAL A 256 9.28 -7.75 -2.26
CA VAL A 256 8.25 -6.87 -2.81
C VAL A 256 8.35 -5.53 -2.10
N LEU A 257 8.42 -4.43 -2.86
CA LEU A 257 8.58 -3.09 -2.33
C LEU A 257 7.25 -2.33 -2.26
N ASP A 258 6.18 -3.03 -1.88
CA ASP A 258 4.80 -2.57 -1.96
C ASP A 258 4.03 -2.92 -0.67
N SER A 259 4.56 -2.51 0.49
CA SER A 259 3.89 -2.69 1.77
C SER A 259 4.50 -1.77 2.84
N LYS A 260 5.01 -2.33 3.93
CA LYS A 260 5.58 -1.56 5.04
C LYS A 260 6.87 -2.17 5.56
N TYR A 261 7.64 -1.34 6.27
CA TYR A 261 8.79 -1.77 7.07
C TYR A 261 8.37 -2.33 8.44
N PRO A 262 9.26 -3.07 9.17
CA PRO A 262 10.64 -3.47 8.76
C PRO A 262 10.70 -4.61 7.74
N ALA A 263 9.87 -5.63 7.87
CA ALA A 263 9.73 -6.73 6.93
C ALA A 263 8.37 -7.39 7.14
N VAL A 264 7.55 -7.46 6.09
CA VAL A 264 6.23 -8.10 6.16
C VAL A 264 6.36 -9.54 5.73
N VAL A 265 6.05 -10.44 6.66
CA VAL A 265 6.14 -11.90 6.46
C VAL A 265 4.76 -12.57 6.40
N ALA A 266 3.69 -11.81 6.59
CA ALA A 266 2.33 -12.32 6.46
C ALA A 266 1.39 -11.26 5.86
N GLU A 267 0.49 -11.72 4.99
CA GLU A 267 -0.51 -10.90 4.30
C GLU A 267 -1.89 -11.53 4.42
N LYS A 268 -2.91 -10.74 4.69
CA LYS A 268 -4.29 -11.23 4.62
C LYS A 268 -4.71 -11.56 3.20
N GLY A 269 -5.63 -12.51 3.05
CA GLY A 269 -6.30 -12.77 1.79
C GLY A 269 -7.17 -11.57 1.39
N SER A 270 -7.07 -11.12 0.14
CA SER A 270 -7.90 -10.04 -0.40
C SER A 270 -9.11 -10.63 -1.12
N GLY A 271 -10.28 -10.07 -0.85
CA GLY A 271 -11.52 -10.47 -1.50
C GLY A 271 -12.42 -9.28 -1.81
N ALA A 272 -13.33 -9.50 -2.78
CA ALA A 272 -14.35 -8.53 -3.16
C ALA A 272 -15.70 -9.24 -3.21
N LEU A 273 -16.57 -8.92 -2.23
CA LEU A 273 -17.95 -9.37 -2.23
C LEU A 273 -18.81 -8.32 -2.92
N LYS A 274 -19.32 -8.66 -4.10
CA LYS A 274 -20.22 -7.81 -4.88
C LYS A 274 -21.63 -8.34 -4.77
N VAL A 275 -22.55 -7.46 -4.40
CA VAL A 275 -23.98 -7.74 -4.36
C VAL A 275 -24.67 -6.79 -5.32
N PHE A 276 -25.38 -7.35 -6.28
CA PHE A 276 -26.08 -6.63 -7.33
C PHE A 276 -27.57 -6.65 -7.08
N PHE A 277 -28.17 -5.46 -7.09
CA PHE A 277 -29.62 -5.26 -6.99
C PHE A 277 -30.11 -4.86 -8.38
N PRO A 278 -31.02 -5.66 -9.01
CA PRO A 278 -31.61 -5.27 -10.28
C PRO A 278 -32.32 -3.92 -10.16
N VAL A 279 -32.16 -3.05 -11.14
CA VAL A 279 -32.79 -1.73 -11.17
C VAL A 279 -34.32 -1.92 -11.20
N GLU A 280 -34.99 -1.24 -10.29
CA GLU A 280 -36.46 -1.24 -10.14
C GLU A 280 -36.93 0.21 -10.06
N GLU A 281 -38.04 0.50 -10.71
CA GLU A 281 -38.74 1.77 -10.54
C GLU A 281 -39.23 1.93 -9.09
N ALA A 282 -39.29 3.18 -8.64
CA ALA A 282 -39.78 3.49 -7.31
C ALA A 282 -41.28 3.18 -7.22
N ASP A 283 -41.71 2.54 -6.15
CA ASP A 283 -43.13 2.25 -5.90
C ASP A 283 -43.93 3.52 -5.58
N GLY A 284 -45.10 3.67 -6.18
CA GLY A 284 -46.05 4.74 -5.93
C GLY A 284 -45.78 6.06 -6.67
N SER A 285 -46.63 7.05 -6.43
CA SER A 285 -46.55 8.36 -7.10
C SER A 285 -45.41 9.24 -6.53
N SER A 286 -44.54 9.75 -7.40
CA SER A 286 -43.48 10.73 -7.05
C SER A 286 -44.02 12.06 -6.49
N ALA A 287 -45.32 12.36 -6.70
CA ALA A 287 -45.91 13.57 -6.12
C ALA A 287 -46.11 13.47 -4.59
N VAL A 288 -46.17 12.26 -4.03
CA VAL A 288 -46.48 12.04 -2.61
C VAL A 288 -45.35 11.34 -1.87
N ARG A 289 -44.51 10.57 -2.60
CA ARG A 289 -43.47 9.73 -2.01
C ARG A 289 -42.08 10.18 -2.41
N THR A 290 -41.18 10.13 -1.45
CA THR A 290 -39.73 10.46 -1.67
C THR A 290 -38.96 9.18 -1.97
N ALA A 291 -38.24 9.17 -3.08
CA ALA A 291 -37.42 8.07 -3.53
C ALA A 291 -35.93 8.46 -3.55
N ILE A 292 -35.04 7.50 -3.33
CA ILE A 292 -33.60 7.63 -3.69
C ILE A 292 -33.52 7.39 -5.20
N THR A 293 -32.87 8.30 -5.92
CA THR A 293 -32.68 8.23 -7.39
C THR A 293 -31.23 8.09 -7.82
N ALA A 294 -30.29 8.31 -6.90
CA ALA A 294 -28.87 8.03 -7.11
C ALA A 294 -28.17 7.80 -5.77
N MET A 295 -27.13 6.98 -5.79
CA MET A 295 -26.16 6.85 -4.70
C MET A 295 -24.75 6.71 -5.28
N ALA A 296 -23.76 7.27 -4.60
CA ALA A 296 -22.36 7.15 -4.93
C ALA A 296 -21.50 6.94 -3.68
N GLY A 297 -20.37 6.21 -3.86
CA GLY A 297 -19.37 5.93 -2.84
C GLY A 297 -17.94 6.08 -3.40
N ALA A 298 -17.03 5.17 -3.04
CA ALA A 298 -15.65 5.21 -3.54
C ALA A 298 -15.55 4.98 -5.05
N ALA A 299 -14.46 5.46 -5.65
CA ALA A 299 -14.10 5.13 -7.03
C ALA A 299 -13.52 3.70 -7.16
N SER A 300 -13.02 3.13 -6.06
CA SER A 300 -12.44 1.77 -5.98
C SER A 300 -12.91 1.06 -4.71
N ALA A 301 -13.15 -0.24 -4.78
CA ALA A 301 -13.45 -1.08 -3.62
C ALA A 301 -12.26 -1.17 -2.64
N ASN A 302 -11.03 -0.91 -3.12
CA ASN A 302 -9.81 -0.95 -2.32
C ASN A 302 -9.56 0.31 -1.48
N ALA A 303 -10.46 1.30 -1.53
CA ALA A 303 -10.39 2.49 -0.70
C ALA A 303 -11.68 2.67 0.10
N VAL A 304 -11.56 2.96 1.40
CA VAL A 304 -12.66 3.56 2.18
C VAL A 304 -12.91 4.94 1.59
N PRO A 305 -14.14 5.27 1.16
CA PRO A 305 -14.41 6.54 0.51
C PRO A 305 -14.22 7.73 1.45
N GLN A 306 -13.81 8.88 0.90
CA GLN A 306 -13.84 10.17 1.62
C GLN A 306 -15.28 10.66 1.74
N THR A 307 -16.09 10.45 0.70
CA THR A 307 -17.47 10.92 0.64
C THR A 307 -18.41 9.82 0.15
N ALA A 308 -19.66 9.91 0.58
CA ALA A 308 -20.76 9.15 -0.02
C ALA A 308 -21.97 10.07 -0.15
N SER A 309 -22.72 9.94 -1.24
CA SER A 309 -23.89 10.79 -1.50
C SER A 309 -25.10 10.02 -1.94
N ALA A 310 -26.29 10.61 -1.72
CA ALA A 310 -27.56 10.14 -2.24
C ALA A 310 -28.39 11.33 -2.75
N THR A 311 -29.10 11.12 -3.85
CA THR A 311 -30.05 12.08 -4.40
C THR A 311 -31.48 11.60 -4.11
N LEU A 312 -32.28 12.47 -3.50
CA LEU A 312 -33.69 12.23 -3.18
C LEU A 312 -34.56 13.08 -4.11
N LYS A 313 -35.64 12.45 -4.63
CA LYS A 313 -36.65 13.13 -5.44
C LYS A 313 -38.06 12.75 -5.00
N GLY A 314 -39.02 13.62 -5.31
CA GLY A 314 -40.43 13.42 -5.00
C GLY A 314 -40.82 13.82 -3.58
N GLY A 315 -42.14 13.78 -3.30
CA GLY A 315 -42.71 14.26 -2.06
C GLY A 315 -42.60 15.78 -1.87
N ASP A 316 -42.87 16.25 -0.64
CA ASP A 316 -42.64 17.65 -0.26
C ASP A 316 -41.16 17.85 0.13
N LEU A 317 -40.36 18.32 -0.81
CA LEU A 317 -38.91 18.52 -0.60
C LEU A 317 -38.60 19.53 0.52
N ALA A 318 -39.51 20.46 0.85
CA ALA A 318 -39.31 21.37 1.97
C ALA A 318 -39.43 20.63 3.31
N GLN A 319 -40.45 19.78 3.45
CA GLN A 319 -40.60 18.95 4.65
C GLN A 319 -39.49 17.90 4.76
N VAL A 320 -39.09 17.28 3.64
CA VAL A 320 -38.00 16.32 3.60
C VAL A 320 -36.70 16.98 4.08
N ALA A 321 -36.33 18.15 3.55
CA ALA A 321 -35.13 18.88 3.95
C ALA A 321 -35.17 19.27 5.44
N ALA A 322 -36.31 19.82 5.91
CA ALA A 322 -36.49 20.17 7.33
C ALA A 322 -36.34 18.95 8.25
N ARG A 323 -36.88 17.81 7.87
CA ARG A 323 -36.75 16.55 8.65
C ARG A 323 -35.28 16.06 8.68
N LEU A 324 -34.58 16.09 7.55
CA LEU A 324 -33.16 15.72 7.47
C LEU A 324 -32.31 16.61 8.36
N GLU A 325 -32.48 17.94 8.28
CA GLU A 325 -31.76 18.88 9.16
C GLU A 325 -32.08 18.68 10.65
N PHE A 326 -33.34 18.37 10.99
CA PHE A 326 -33.75 18.10 12.37
C PHE A 326 -33.03 16.86 12.95
N VAL A 327 -32.91 15.77 12.18
CA VAL A 327 -32.30 14.53 12.66
C VAL A 327 -30.78 14.50 12.56
N LYS A 328 -30.17 15.37 11.75
CA LYS A 328 -28.74 15.44 11.48
C LYS A 328 -27.88 15.54 12.74
N GLY A 329 -28.16 16.53 13.59
CA GLY A 329 -27.36 16.76 14.80
C GLY A 329 -27.41 15.58 15.80
N PRO A 330 -28.58 15.08 16.17
CA PRO A 330 -28.71 13.87 17.00
C PRO A 330 -28.02 12.64 16.39
N PHE A 331 -28.14 12.44 15.08
CA PHE A 331 -27.51 11.33 14.37
C PHE A 331 -25.97 11.40 14.45
N ILE A 332 -25.39 12.58 14.17
CA ILE A 332 -23.92 12.76 14.26
C ILE A 332 -23.44 12.42 15.66
N ARG A 333 -24.05 12.98 16.70
CA ARG A 333 -23.68 12.70 18.11
C ARG A 333 -23.79 11.21 18.46
N LYS A 334 -24.80 10.52 17.95
CA LYS A 334 -25.00 9.07 18.17
C LYS A 334 -23.87 8.22 17.59
N TYR A 335 -23.40 8.56 16.39
CA TYR A 335 -22.48 7.74 15.63
C TYR A 335 -21.02 8.21 15.62
N GLU A 336 -20.74 9.44 16.08
CA GLU A 336 -19.36 9.97 16.21
C GLU A 336 -18.51 9.13 17.18
N GLY A 337 -19.12 8.60 18.25
CA GLY A 337 -18.48 7.68 19.18
C GLY A 337 -18.18 6.28 18.62
N GLN A 338 -18.66 5.98 17.41
CA GLN A 338 -18.51 4.68 16.74
C GLN A 338 -17.57 4.81 15.52
N GLY A 339 -16.29 5.08 15.75
CA GLY A 339 -15.25 5.08 14.72
C GLY A 339 -14.78 6.46 14.23
N GLY A 340 -15.21 7.57 14.82
CA GLY A 340 -14.63 8.88 14.55
C GLY A 340 -15.57 9.93 13.94
N LYS A 341 -15.05 11.14 13.78
CA LYS A 341 -15.79 12.31 13.29
C LYS A 341 -16.16 12.18 11.82
N PHE A 342 -17.38 12.61 11.48
CA PHE A 342 -17.89 12.70 10.12
C PHE A 342 -18.83 13.90 9.99
N GLY A 343 -19.08 14.34 8.74
CA GLY A 343 -20.00 15.45 8.42
C GLY A 343 -21.16 14.98 7.58
N ILE A 344 -22.27 15.72 7.64
CA ILE A 344 -23.42 15.52 6.75
C ILE A 344 -23.80 16.89 6.18
N ASP A 345 -23.84 16.98 4.85
CA ASP A 345 -24.32 18.15 4.13
C ASP A 345 -25.64 17.81 3.43
N ILE A 346 -26.59 18.73 3.48
CA ILE A 346 -27.91 18.60 2.86
C ILE A 346 -28.09 19.79 1.92
N ALA A 347 -28.07 19.53 0.62
CA ALA A 347 -28.23 20.55 -0.40
C ALA A 347 -29.59 20.40 -1.11
N ARG A 348 -30.42 21.43 -1.03
CA ARG A 348 -31.71 21.45 -1.72
C ARG A 348 -31.56 22.10 -3.10
N GLY A 349 -31.84 21.34 -4.13
CA GLY A 349 -32.01 21.81 -5.51
C GLY A 349 -33.45 22.20 -5.83
N ALA A 350 -33.74 22.44 -7.10
CA ALA A 350 -35.08 22.78 -7.58
C ALA A 350 -36.05 21.59 -7.47
N ASP A 351 -35.60 20.38 -7.83
CA ASP A 351 -36.40 19.17 -7.93
C ASP A 351 -35.80 17.98 -7.15
N SER A 352 -34.80 18.20 -6.34
CA SER A 352 -34.07 17.15 -5.62
C SER A 352 -33.42 17.68 -4.34
N ILE A 353 -33.05 16.75 -3.46
CA ILE A 353 -32.18 16.99 -2.31
C ILE A 353 -30.98 16.06 -2.46
N GLU A 354 -29.79 16.63 -2.37
CA GLU A 354 -28.56 15.86 -2.22
C GLU A 354 -28.20 15.75 -0.74
N VAL A 355 -27.95 14.52 -0.28
CA VAL A 355 -27.41 14.21 1.04
C VAL A 355 -26.00 13.68 0.84
N LYS A 356 -25.00 14.40 1.37
CA LYS A 356 -23.59 14.03 1.29
C LYS A 356 -23.05 13.77 2.69
N VAL A 357 -22.47 12.60 2.90
CA VAL A 357 -21.74 12.26 4.12
C VAL A 357 -20.25 12.33 3.81
N THR A 358 -19.51 13.09 4.61
CA THR A 358 -18.05 13.21 4.54
C THR A 358 -17.43 12.48 5.71
N GLY A 359 -16.61 11.48 5.43
CA GLY A 359 -15.88 10.69 6.40
C GLY A 359 -14.37 10.92 6.31
N VAL A 360 -13.60 9.88 6.58
CA VAL A 360 -12.13 9.86 6.46
C VAL A 360 -11.73 8.70 5.58
N SER A 361 -11.05 8.99 4.47
CA SER A 361 -10.56 7.95 3.57
C SER A 361 -9.43 7.15 4.22
N ALA A 362 -9.34 5.87 3.85
CA ALA A 362 -8.28 4.97 4.26
C ALA A 362 -8.06 3.90 3.19
N HIS A 363 -6.94 3.19 3.25
CA HIS A 363 -6.76 1.99 2.45
C HIS A 363 -7.84 0.95 2.82
N GLY A 364 -8.48 0.30 1.83
CA GLY A 364 -9.59 -0.63 2.06
C GLY A 364 -9.24 -1.82 2.97
N SER A 365 -7.96 -2.16 3.08
CA SER A 365 -7.49 -3.20 4.00
C SER A 365 -7.37 -2.74 5.47
N ARG A 366 -7.49 -1.42 5.72
CA ARG A 366 -7.36 -0.82 7.05
C ARG A 366 -8.53 0.10 7.35
N PRO A 367 -9.77 -0.43 7.35
CA PRO A 367 -10.95 0.38 7.59
C PRO A 367 -10.95 1.06 8.96
N GLU A 368 -10.18 0.56 9.92
CA GLU A 368 -9.97 1.16 11.25
C GLU A 368 -9.25 2.52 11.21
N GLU A 369 -8.48 2.81 10.17
CA GLU A 369 -7.81 4.10 9.97
C GLU A 369 -8.72 5.15 9.34
N GLY A 370 -9.91 4.74 8.89
CA GLY A 370 -10.90 5.57 8.21
C GLY A 370 -12.20 5.74 8.96
N VAL A 371 -13.07 6.55 8.39
CA VAL A 371 -14.48 6.70 8.83
C VAL A 371 -15.35 6.54 7.59
N ASN A 372 -15.85 5.32 7.34
CA ASN A 372 -16.58 5.02 6.12
C ASN A 372 -17.92 5.76 6.06
N PRO A 373 -18.14 6.69 5.11
CA PRO A 373 -19.37 7.46 4.98
C PRO A 373 -20.51 6.67 4.36
N LEU A 374 -20.24 5.60 3.59
CA LEU A 374 -21.31 4.87 2.87
C LEU A 374 -22.31 4.16 3.81
N PRO A 375 -21.88 3.37 4.80
CA PRO A 375 -22.81 2.81 5.77
C PRO A 375 -23.48 3.88 6.64
N ARG A 376 -22.80 4.98 6.93
CA ARG A 376 -23.36 6.11 7.69
C ARG A 376 -24.44 6.84 6.91
N LEU A 377 -24.28 7.02 5.60
CA LEU A 377 -25.31 7.55 4.70
C LEU A 377 -26.54 6.63 4.70
N ALA A 378 -26.33 5.31 4.58
CA ALA A 378 -27.43 4.34 4.62
C ALA A 378 -28.21 4.40 5.94
N LEU A 379 -27.50 4.43 7.08
CA LEU A 379 -28.12 4.59 8.41
C LEU A 379 -28.87 5.91 8.54
N PHE A 380 -28.30 7.02 8.08
CA PHE A 380 -28.93 8.34 8.14
C PHE A 380 -30.23 8.39 7.33
N LEU A 381 -30.22 7.87 6.11
CA LEU A 381 -31.40 7.78 5.26
C LEU A 381 -32.50 6.92 5.91
N GLN A 382 -32.15 5.77 6.47
CA GLN A 382 -33.10 4.89 7.14
C GLN A 382 -33.66 5.51 8.42
N GLU A 383 -32.82 6.05 9.32
CA GLU A 383 -33.28 6.63 10.60
C GLU A 383 -34.04 7.96 10.42
N SER A 384 -33.77 8.69 9.34
CA SER A 384 -34.52 9.92 9.04
C SER A 384 -35.99 9.66 8.74
N GLY A 385 -36.30 8.50 8.16
CA GLY A 385 -37.67 8.10 7.76
C GLY A 385 -38.22 8.92 6.58
N VAL A 386 -37.39 9.67 5.85
CA VAL A 386 -37.86 10.52 4.73
C VAL A 386 -38.05 9.75 3.44
N VAL A 387 -37.36 8.62 3.27
CA VAL A 387 -37.50 7.77 2.08
C VAL A 387 -38.74 6.89 2.23
N THR A 388 -39.77 7.14 1.44
CA THR A 388 -41.10 6.51 1.56
C THR A 388 -41.47 5.67 0.35
N ALA A 389 -40.71 5.77 -0.76
CA ALA A 389 -40.86 4.93 -1.95
C ALA A 389 -39.75 3.88 -2.00
N GLY A 390 -40.12 2.62 -2.17
CA GLY A 390 -39.21 1.49 -2.27
C GLY A 390 -38.65 1.33 -3.69
N ASN A 391 -37.37 1.00 -3.81
CA ASN A 391 -36.70 0.61 -5.05
C ASN A 391 -35.42 -0.15 -4.73
N HIS A 392 -34.59 -0.41 -5.73
CA HIS A 392 -33.29 -1.09 -5.56
C HIS A 392 -32.33 -0.34 -4.61
N TYR A 393 -32.33 1.01 -4.55
CA TYR A 393 -31.53 1.79 -3.60
C TYR A 393 -31.99 1.56 -2.15
N THR A 394 -33.28 1.51 -1.88
CA THR A 394 -33.79 1.25 -0.52
C THR A 394 -33.41 -0.16 -0.06
N LYS A 395 -33.37 -1.13 -0.98
CA LYS A 395 -32.91 -2.49 -0.70
C LYS A 395 -31.40 -2.48 -0.37
N ALA A 396 -30.59 -1.75 -1.13
CA ALA A 396 -29.16 -1.59 -0.84
C ALA A 396 -28.91 -0.85 0.49
N VAL A 397 -29.68 0.20 0.81
CA VAL A 397 -29.63 0.87 2.13
C VAL A 397 -29.91 -0.14 3.24
N ARG A 398 -30.99 -0.92 3.14
CA ARG A 398 -31.31 -1.96 4.12
C ARG A 398 -30.23 -3.02 4.25
N TYR A 399 -29.66 -3.48 3.13
CA TYR A 399 -28.51 -4.39 3.10
C TYR A 399 -27.31 -3.85 3.89
N LEU A 400 -26.93 -2.61 3.64
CA LEU A 400 -25.82 -1.95 4.34
C LEU A 400 -26.08 -1.80 5.85
N VAL A 401 -27.30 -1.42 6.22
CA VAL A 401 -27.68 -1.25 7.63
C VAL A 401 -27.77 -2.58 8.37
N ASP A 402 -28.42 -3.57 7.78
CA ASP A 402 -28.69 -4.85 8.44
C ASP A 402 -27.40 -5.68 8.60
N LEU A 403 -26.53 -5.72 7.59
CA LEU A 403 -25.36 -6.59 7.58
C LEU A 403 -24.06 -5.92 8.04
N TYR A 404 -23.98 -4.58 8.01
CA TYR A 404 -22.75 -3.87 8.40
C TYR A 404 -22.98 -2.85 9.52
N GLY A 405 -24.00 -2.00 9.44
CA GLY A 405 -24.15 -0.86 10.34
C GLY A 405 -22.93 0.08 10.19
N THR A 406 -22.28 0.42 11.30
CA THR A 406 -20.98 1.15 11.29
C THR A 406 -19.77 0.23 11.43
N GLY A 407 -19.99 -1.07 11.65
CA GLY A 407 -18.98 -2.08 11.89
C GLY A 407 -18.30 -2.56 10.61
N TYR A 408 -17.09 -3.08 10.75
CA TYR A 408 -16.30 -3.66 9.66
C TYR A 408 -15.62 -4.99 10.06
N LEU A 409 -15.90 -5.53 11.23
CA LEU A 409 -15.34 -6.80 11.72
C LEU A 409 -16.25 -8.00 11.50
N GLY A 410 -17.36 -7.82 10.74
CA GLY A 410 -18.33 -8.87 10.48
C GLY A 410 -19.28 -9.19 11.64
N GLU A 411 -19.39 -8.28 12.61
CA GLU A 411 -20.17 -8.47 13.83
C GLU A 411 -21.64 -8.72 13.54
N LYS A 412 -22.27 -7.88 12.70
CA LYS A 412 -23.69 -8.02 12.36
C LYS A 412 -24.00 -9.26 11.53
N MET A 413 -23.07 -9.72 10.73
CA MET A 413 -23.17 -10.98 10.00
C MET A 413 -22.89 -12.21 10.88
N GLY A 414 -22.26 -12.02 12.06
CA GLY A 414 -21.84 -13.11 12.93
C GLY A 414 -20.73 -13.98 12.32
N VAL A 415 -19.81 -13.35 11.55
CA VAL A 415 -18.72 -14.05 10.84
C VAL A 415 -17.32 -13.59 11.29
N GLY A 416 -17.24 -12.73 12.32
CA GLY A 416 -15.99 -12.17 12.80
C GLY A 416 -15.08 -13.20 13.48
N TRP A 417 -13.78 -13.18 13.17
CA TRP A 417 -12.70 -13.84 13.92
C TRP A 417 -11.41 -13.05 13.78
N GLN A 418 -10.40 -13.40 14.59
CA GLN A 418 -9.07 -12.82 14.46
C GLN A 418 -7.97 -13.89 14.64
N ASP A 419 -6.85 -13.64 14.00
CA ASP A 419 -5.58 -14.34 14.23
C ASP A 419 -4.68 -13.47 15.11
N ASP A 420 -3.95 -14.07 16.06
CA ASP A 420 -3.12 -13.34 17.02
C ASP A 420 -2.00 -12.51 16.37
N PHE A 421 -1.49 -12.94 15.20
CA PHE A 421 -0.43 -12.25 14.48
C PHE A 421 -0.97 -11.37 13.35
N MET A 422 -1.95 -11.87 12.56
CA MET A 422 -2.46 -11.18 11.38
C MET A 422 -3.61 -10.20 11.70
N GLY A 423 -4.19 -10.27 12.91
CA GLY A 423 -5.33 -9.45 13.32
C GLY A 423 -6.69 -9.96 12.78
N PRO A 424 -7.75 -9.14 12.84
CA PRO A 424 -9.12 -9.57 12.57
C PRO A 424 -9.46 -9.71 11.08
N LEU A 425 -10.50 -10.50 10.77
CA LEU A 425 -11.26 -10.37 9.52
C LEU A 425 -11.80 -8.94 9.40
N THR A 426 -11.75 -8.35 8.20
CA THR A 426 -12.44 -7.08 7.94
C THR A 426 -13.36 -7.17 6.71
N LEU A 427 -14.52 -6.52 6.80
CA LEU A 427 -15.56 -6.43 5.80
C LEU A 427 -15.98 -4.97 5.66
N SER A 428 -15.46 -4.24 4.67
CA SER A 428 -15.73 -2.81 4.49
C SER A 428 -16.50 -2.57 3.19
N PRO A 429 -17.79 -2.20 3.23
CA PRO A 429 -18.55 -1.85 2.04
C PRO A 429 -18.13 -0.44 1.56
N ASN A 430 -17.34 -0.39 0.48
CA ASN A 430 -16.70 0.85 0.05
C ASN A 430 -17.32 1.45 -1.20
N LEU A 431 -17.77 0.62 -2.15
CA LEU A 431 -18.25 1.08 -3.44
C LEU A 431 -19.75 0.82 -3.59
N ILE A 432 -20.46 1.83 -4.10
CA ILE A 432 -21.83 1.70 -4.59
C ILE A 432 -21.93 2.45 -5.93
N ARG A 433 -22.44 1.78 -6.97
CA ARG A 433 -22.63 2.38 -8.30
C ARG A 433 -23.65 1.63 -9.11
N GLU A 434 -24.35 2.32 -10.02
CA GLU A 434 -25.10 1.67 -11.08
C GLU A 434 -24.18 1.32 -12.26
N LYS A 435 -24.31 0.08 -12.72
CA LYS A 435 -23.63 -0.42 -13.90
C LYS A 435 -24.46 -1.53 -14.55
N ASP A 436 -24.58 -1.50 -15.86
CA ASP A 436 -25.23 -2.55 -16.67
C ASP A 436 -26.66 -2.94 -16.19
N GLY A 437 -27.46 -1.93 -15.78
CA GLY A 437 -28.84 -2.13 -15.31
C GLY A 437 -28.96 -2.73 -13.92
N LYS A 438 -27.90 -2.69 -13.12
CA LYS A 438 -27.86 -3.16 -11.72
C LYS A 438 -27.17 -2.14 -10.84
N LEU A 439 -27.60 -2.06 -9.57
CA LEU A 439 -26.88 -1.34 -8.54
C LEU A 439 -25.91 -2.32 -7.88
N GLU A 440 -24.62 -2.07 -8.03
CA GLU A 440 -23.53 -2.82 -7.41
C GLU A 440 -23.18 -2.22 -6.05
N VAL A 441 -23.12 -3.06 -5.01
CA VAL A 441 -22.48 -2.74 -3.72
C VAL A 441 -21.30 -3.69 -3.56
N THR A 442 -20.08 -3.14 -3.46
CA THR A 442 -18.86 -3.94 -3.30
C THR A 442 -18.24 -3.73 -1.93
N THR A 443 -18.03 -4.84 -1.22
CA THR A 443 -17.37 -4.92 0.08
C THR A 443 -15.94 -5.43 -0.09
N ASN A 444 -14.95 -4.67 0.41
CA ASN A 444 -13.58 -5.14 0.55
C ASN A 444 -13.50 -6.14 1.71
N VAL A 445 -12.91 -7.30 1.46
CA VAL A 445 -12.77 -8.38 2.45
C VAL A 445 -11.29 -8.66 2.68
N ARG A 446 -10.86 -8.71 3.95
CA ARG A 446 -9.48 -9.08 4.30
C ARG A 446 -9.49 -10.25 5.28
N MET A 447 -9.13 -11.41 4.75
CA MET A 447 -9.18 -12.70 5.45
C MET A 447 -7.83 -13.02 6.11
N PRO A 448 -7.74 -13.06 7.45
CA PRO A 448 -6.55 -13.57 8.14
C PRO A 448 -6.54 -15.10 8.15
N ARG A 449 -5.44 -15.69 8.65
CA ARG A 449 -5.34 -17.11 8.93
C ARG A 449 -6.49 -17.57 9.85
N GLY A 450 -6.94 -18.82 9.69
CA GLY A 450 -8.03 -19.42 10.47
C GLY A 450 -9.24 -19.83 9.63
N SER A 451 -9.26 -19.51 8.34
CA SER A 451 -10.26 -19.98 7.37
C SER A 451 -9.60 -20.18 6.00
N THR A 452 -10.31 -20.83 5.09
CA THR A 452 -9.91 -20.93 3.67
C THR A 452 -10.79 -20.03 2.80
N PRO A 453 -10.35 -19.66 1.58
CA PRO A 453 -11.19 -18.93 0.62
C PRO A 453 -12.54 -19.56 0.37
N GLU A 454 -12.60 -20.88 0.26
CA GLU A 454 -13.83 -21.64 -0.01
C GLU A 454 -14.80 -21.57 1.17
N GLN A 455 -14.29 -21.75 2.40
CA GLN A 455 -15.10 -21.69 3.63
C GLN A 455 -15.68 -20.30 3.82
N LEU A 456 -14.86 -19.25 3.68
CA LEU A 456 -15.34 -17.87 3.81
C LEU A 456 -16.35 -17.52 2.71
N THR A 457 -16.09 -17.98 1.47
CA THR A 457 -17.02 -17.78 0.34
C THR A 457 -18.39 -18.39 0.62
N ALA A 458 -18.42 -19.63 1.06
CA ALA A 458 -19.66 -20.31 1.41
C ALA A 458 -20.42 -19.58 2.54
N THR A 459 -19.68 -19.17 3.58
CA THR A 459 -20.27 -18.47 4.72
C THR A 459 -20.86 -17.13 4.34
N LEU A 460 -20.12 -16.26 3.62
CA LEU A 460 -20.59 -14.93 3.25
C LEU A 460 -21.77 -14.99 2.25
N LYS A 461 -21.72 -15.89 1.27
CA LYS A 461 -22.84 -16.10 0.34
C LYS A 461 -24.10 -16.53 1.09
N ALA A 462 -24.01 -17.51 1.98
CA ALA A 462 -25.14 -17.95 2.78
C ALA A 462 -25.75 -16.79 3.61
N LYS A 463 -24.93 -15.96 4.24
CA LYS A 463 -25.41 -14.80 5.01
C LYS A 463 -26.16 -13.77 4.15
N VAL A 464 -25.69 -13.52 2.93
CA VAL A 464 -26.37 -12.62 1.99
C VAL A 464 -27.67 -13.26 1.47
N ASP A 465 -27.67 -14.55 1.16
CA ASP A 465 -28.85 -15.28 0.70
C ASP A 465 -29.95 -15.35 1.80
N ASP A 466 -29.57 -15.61 3.05
CA ASP A 466 -30.47 -15.59 4.21
C ASP A 466 -31.10 -14.19 4.38
N TRP A 467 -30.27 -13.13 4.29
CA TRP A 467 -30.77 -11.75 4.35
C TRP A 467 -31.70 -11.44 3.18
N ALA A 468 -31.35 -11.83 1.95
CA ALA A 468 -32.18 -11.60 0.76
C ALA A 468 -33.53 -12.27 0.88
N THR A 469 -33.55 -13.51 1.39
CA THR A 469 -34.78 -14.26 1.65
C THR A 469 -35.66 -13.56 2.70
N ALA A 470 -35.06 -13.18 3.84
CA ALA A 470 -35.79 -12.52 4.94
C ALA A 470 -36.30 -11.13 4.55
N SER A 471 -35.55 -10.39 3.72
CA SER A 471 -35.91 -9.06 3.24
C SER A 471 -36.77 -9.05 1.97
N GLN A 472 -37.02 -10.22 1.37
CA GLN A 472 -37.67 -10.39 0.06
C GLN A 472 -36.94 -9.60 -1.07
N ALA A 473 -35.65 -9.41 -0.95
CA ALA A 473 -34.81 -8.72 -1.95
C ALA A 473 -34.35 -9.72 -3.02
N ARG A 474 -34.40 -9.33 -4.29
CA ARG A 474 -33.68 -10.05 -5.36
C ARG A 474 -32.26 -9.51 -5.45
N VAL A 475 -31.29 -10.39 -5.35
CA VAL A 475 -29.86 -10.03 -5.49
C VAL A 475 -29.12 -11.10 -6.29
N GLU A 476 -28.03 -10.68 -6.92
CA GLU A 476 -27.02 -11.57 -7.47
C GLU A 476 -25.72 -11.36 -6.71
N ILE A 477 -24.96 -12.43 -6.48
CA ILE A 477 -23.73 -12.38 -5.68
C ILE A 477 -22.56 -12.85 -6.54
N ASP A 478 -21.57 -11.98 -6.71
CA ASP A 478 -20.25 -12.32 -7.22
C ASP A 478 -19.23 -12.11 -6.11
N TYR A 479 -18.51 -13.17 -5.74
CA TYR A 479 -17.51 -13.10 -4.69
C TYR A 479 -16.24 -13.82 -5.10
N THR A 480 -15.14 -13.07 -5.03
CA THR A 480 -13.80 -13.60 -5.21
C THR A 480 -13.01 -13.42 -3.92
N GLN A 481 -12.27 -14.45 -3.50
CA GLN A 481 -11.44 -14.42 -2.30
C GLN A 481 -10.10 -15.07 -2.59
N GLY A 482 -9.03 -14.30 -2.39
CA GLY A 482 -7.67 -14.83 -2.37
C GLY A 482 -7.30 -15.38 -1.00
N ASP A 483 -6.35 -16.29 -0.99
CA ASP A 483 -5.83 -16.88 0.25
C ASP A 483 -4.94 -15.89 1.02
N TRP A 484 -4.77 -16.11 2.32
CA TRP A 484 -3.77 -15.46 3.14
C TRP A 484 -2.38 -16.08 2.88
N MET A 485 -1.34 -15.34 3.22
CA MET A 485 0.04 -15.81 3.20
C MET A 485 0.66 -15.58 4.58
N ALA A 486 1.32 -16.59 5.13
CA ALA A 486 2.22 -16.43 6.25
C ALA A 486 3.50 -17.21 5.96
N ARG A 487 4.64 -16.53 6.03
CA ARG A 487 5.95 -17.12 5.85
C ARG A 487 6.72 -17.05 7.16
N ASP A 488 7.54 -18.06 7.40
CA ASP A 488 8.51 -18.08 8.50
C ASP A 488 9.91 -18.07 7.86
N PRO A 489 10.35 -16.91 7.35
CA PRO A 489 11.65 -16.83 6.71
C PRO A 489 12.74 -17.03 7.76
N LYS A 490 13.43 -18.14 7.67
CA LYS A 490 14.65 -18.42 8.43
C LYS A 490 15.86 -17.99 7.59
N GLY A 491 16.93 -17.60 8.29
CA GLY A 491 18.19 -17.39 7.64
C GLY A 491 18.68 -15.95 7.53
N ALA A 492 19.79 -15.80 6.81
CA ALA A 492 20.58 -14.58 6.79
C ALA A 492 19.88 -13.42 6.07
N TRP A 493 19.02 -13.70 5.10
CA TRP A 493 18.39 -12.64 4.32
C TRP A 493 17.37 -11.81 5.13
N LEU A 494 16.54 -12.43 5.98
CA LEU A 494 15.62 -11.70 6.83
C LEU A 494 16.38 -10.86 7.88
N SER A 495 17.35 -11.49 8.56
CA SER A 495 18.15 -10.77 9.56
C SER A 495 18.94 -9.61 8.93
N THR A 496 19.39 -9.76 7.68
CA THR A 496 20.01 -8.67 6.92
C THR A 496 19.05 -7.51 6.68
N LEU A 497 17.80 -7.77 6.24
CA LEU A 497 16.79 -6.72 6.03
C LEU A 497 16.44 -5.99 7.32
N LEU A 498 16.25 -6.74 8.42
CA LEU A 498 15.97 -6.16 9.72
C LEU A 498 17.12 -5.30 10.23
N ASN A 499 18.38 -5.75 10.03
CA ASN A 499 19.56 -4.97 10.38
C ASN A 499 19.68 -3.68 9.53
N ILE A 500 19.45 -3.76 8.20
CA ILE A 500 19.42 -2.58 7.32
C ILE A 500 18.42 -1.54 7.83
N PHE A 501 17.20 -1.99 8.12
CA PHE A 501 16.15 -1.10 8.62
C PHE A 501 16.51 -0.48 9.97
N GLY A 502 16.87 -1.30 10.97
CA GLY A 502 17.17 -0.85 12.32
C GLY A 502 18.34 0.12 12.38
N ASP A 503 19.43 -0.19 11.69
CA ASP A 503 20.64 0.64 11.71
C ASP A 503 20.48 1.95 10.91
N THR A 504 19.65 1.95 9.83
CA THR A 504 19.36 3.16 9.06
C THR A 504 18.39 4.09 9.75
N THR A 505 17.33 3.53 10.35
CA THR A 505 16.21 4.33 10.90
C THR A 505 16.31 4.55 12.41
N GLY A 506 17.02 3.70 13.14
CA GLY A 506 17.04 3.67 14.61
C GLY A 506 15.75 3.13 15.22
N LEU A 507 14.83 2.59 14.40
CA LEU A 507 13.56 2.04 14.85
C LEU A 507 13.68 0.53 15.16
N GLU A 508 12.73 0.01 15.93
CA GLU A 508 12.64 -1.42 16.23
C GLU A 508 12.46 -2.24 14.94
N ALA A 509 13.31 -3.23 14.75
CA ALA A 509 13.35 -4.09 13.58
C ALA A 509 12.89 -5.52 13.91
N ARG A 510 11.61 -5.82 13.66
CA ARG A 510 11.03 -7.16 13.81
C ARG A 510 10.08 -7.47 12.65
N PRO A 511 9.89 -8.75 12.29
CA PRO A 511 8.90 -9.13 11.30
C PRO A 511 7.50 -8.72 11.73
N VAL A 512 6.69 -8.27 10.77
CA VAL A 512 5.31 -7.81 11.01
C VAL A 512 4.33 -8.43 10.00
N PRO A 513 3.04 -8.51 10.32
CA PRO A 513 1.99 -8.81 9.36
C PRO A 513 1.51 -7.54 8.66
N THR A 514 0.80 -7.68 7.53
CA THR A 514 0.00 -6.61 6.94
C THR A 514 -1.43 -7.07 6.71
N ALA A 515 -2.36 -6.12 6.80
CA ALA A 515 -3.73 -6.31 6.35
C ALA A 515 -3.87 -6.20 4.83
N GLY A 516 -2.86 -5.61 4.16
CA GLY A 516 -2.74 -5.55 2.72
C GLY A 516 -2.51 -6.93 2.09
N SER A 517 -2.62 -6.98 0.79
CA SER A 517 -2.34 -8.17 -0.01
C SER A 517 -1.70 -7.68 -1.30
N THR A 518 -0.52 -8.18 -1.58
CA THR A 518 0.25 -7.85 -2.77
C THR A 518 0.40 -9.07 -3.67
N THR A 519 0.97 -8.90 -4.84
CA THR A 519 1.33 -10.01 -5.72
C THR A 519 2.52 -10.84 -5.22
N ALA A 520 3.07 -10.54 -4.03
CA ALA A 520 4.07 -11.37 -3.33
C ALA A 520 3.66 -12.86 -3.24
N LYS A 521 2.36 -13.12 -3.13
CA LYS A 521 1.81 -14.50 -3.08
C LYS A 521 2.09 -15.30 -4.34
N LEU A 522 2.37 -14.65 -5.46
CA LEU A 522 2.67 -15.30 -6.74
C LEU A 522 4.14 -15.61 -6.92
N LEU A 523 5.01 -15.15 -6.01
CA LEU A 523 6.46 -15.31 -6.07
C LEU A 523 6.97 -16.33 -5.03
N PRO A 524 7.99 -17.14 -5.38
CA PRO A 524 8.67 -18.01 -4.43
C PRO A 524 9.33 -17.19 -3.30
N ASN A 525 9.21 -17.67 -2.07
CA ASN A 525 9.86 -17.11 -0.88
C ASN A 525 9.80 -15.57 -0.79
N ALA A 526 8.73 -14.94 -1.30
CA ALA A 526 8.61 -13.49 -1.26
C ALA A 526 8.20 -12.98 0.11
N ILE A 527 8.82 -11.88 0.54
CA ILE A 527 8.41 -11.04 1.67
C ILE A 527 8.44 -9.58 1.24
N ASN A 528 7.74 -8.68 1.98
CA ASN A 528 7.77 -7.27 1.64
C ASN A 528 8.79 -6.51 2.51
N PHE A 529 9.37 -5.44 1.94
CA PHE A 529 10.32 -4.55 2.59
C PHE A 529 10.05 -3.09 2.18
N GLY A 530 9.22 -2.40 2.96
CA GLY A 530 8.78 -1.02 2.67
C GLY A 530 7.65 -0.93 1.63
N PRO A 531 7.28 0.30 1.16
CA PRO A 531 7.92 1.58 1.49
C PRO A 531 7.31 2.36 2.67
N ALA A 532 6.25 1.86 3.34
CA ALA A 532 5.58 2.60 4.41
C ALA A 532 6.33 2.48 5.76
N MET A 533 6.61 3.62 6.40
CA MET A 533 7.31 3.68 7.69
C MET A 533 6.38 3.36 8.86
N PRO A 534 6.86 2.62 9.90
CA PRO A 534 6.10 2.38 11.10
C PRO A 534 5.70 3.68 11.82
N GLY A 535 4.50 3.69 12.41
CA GLY A 535 3.99 4.84 13.17
C GLY A 535 3.51 6.02 12.32
N LYS A 536 3.56 5.91 11.00
CA LYS A 536 3.03 6.92 10.08
C LYS A 536 1.73 6.43 9.43
N LYS A 537 0.89 7.39 9.03
CA LYS A 537 -0.32 7.08 8.27
C LYS A 537 0.08 6.52 6.90
N TYR A 538 -0.47 5.37 6.55
CA TYR A 538 -0.34 4.82 5.21
C TYR A 538 -1.33 5.53 4.28
N THR A 539 -0.81 6.20 3.25
CA THR A 539 -1.63 7.10 2.41
C THR A 539 -1.96 6.51 1.04
N ALA A 540 -1.50 5.30 0.74
CA ALA A 540 -1.91 4.59 -0.48
C ALA A 540 -3.42 4.48 -0.59
N HIS A 541 -3.96 4.58 -1.80
CA HIS A 541 -5.39 4.57 -2.14
C HIS A 541 -6.20 5.72 -1.55
N ASN A 542 -5.61 6.58 -0.73
CA ASN A 542 -6.32 7.72 -0.14
C ASN A 542 -6.46 8.88 -1.15
N ALA A 543 -7.47 9.71 -0.94
CA ALA A 543 -7.43 11.08 -1.42
C ALA A 543 -6.19 11.78 -0.81
N LYS A 544 -5.46 12.53 -1.64
CA LYS A 544 -4.20 13.19 -1.22
C LYS A 544 -3.10 12.20 -0.80
N GLU A 545 -2.91 11.12 -1.55
CA GLU A 545 -1.77 10.23 -1.36
C GLU A 545 -0.46 11.02 -1.37
N TYR A 546 0.44 10.67 -0.45
CA TYR A 546 1.75 11.30 -0.38
C TYR A 546 2.84 10.36 0.13
N LYS A 547 4.08 10.71 -0.18
CA LYS A 547 5.32 10.19 0.41
C LYS A 547 6.07 11.34 1.07
N GLU A 548 6.56 11.16 2.29
CA GLU A 548 7.49 12.11 2.87
C GLU A 548 8.86 11.97 2.23
N LEU A 549 9.53 13.10 1.95
CA LEU A 549 10.86 13.10 1.34
C LEU A 549 11.88 12.33 2.18
N VAL A 550 11.81 12.46 3.51
CA VAL A 550 12.69 11.75 4.43
C VAL A 550 12.52 10.22 4.34
N ASP A 551 11.32 9.74 4.03
CA ASP A 551 11.04 8.32 3.85
C ASP A 551 11.53 7.81 2.49
N LEU A 552 11.37 8.61 1.42
CA LEU A 552 11.97 8.32 0.12
C LEU A 552 13.51 8.28 0.19
N ASP A 553 14.11 9.19 0.96
CA ASP A 553 15.53 9.20 1.25
C ASP A 553 15.99 7.92 1.96
N ALA A 554 15.20 7.45 2.91
CA ALA A 554 15.48 6.20 3.61
C ALA A 554 15.35 4.98 2.67
N ASP A 555 14.34 4.96 1.79
CA ASP A 555 14.20 3.92 0.76
C ASP A 555 15.43 3.86 -0.15
N MET A 556 15.88 5.00 -0.68
CA MET A 556 17.08 5.08 -1.52
C MET A 556 18.31 4.49 -0.82
N GLN A 557 18.49 4.82 0.46
CA GLN A 557 19.61 4.34 1.26
C GLN A 557 19.51 2.84 1.53
N MET A 558 18.36 2.39 2.03
CA MET A 558 18.14 0.99 2.42
C MET A 558 18.11 0.05 1.22
N PHE A 559 17.48 0.44 0.10
CA PHE A 559 17.47 -0.39 -1.10
C PHE A 559 18.86 -0.55 -1.68
N THR A 560 19.69 0.50 -1.67
CA THR A 560 21.08 0.39 -2.15
C THR A 560 21.89 -0.59 -1.28
N GLU A 561 21.81 -0.47 0.05
CA GLU A 561 22.49 -1.40 0.98
C GLU A 561 21.94 -2.84 0.79
N MET A 562 20.63 -3.00 0.62
CA MET A 562 19.96 -4.27 0.38
C MET A 562 20.50 -4.98 -0.88
N LEU A 563 20.59 -4.26 -2.01
CA LEU A 563 21.10 -4.85 -3.26
C LEU A 563 22.51 -5.42 -3.09
N VAL A 564 23.38 -4.69 -2.39
CA VAL A 564 24.78 -5.15 -2.17
C VAL A 564 24.81 -6.32 -1.20
N ARG A 565 24.16 -6.21 -0.05
CA ARG A 565 24.27 -7.21 1.02
C ARG A 565 23.53 -8.50 0.67
N ILE A 566 22.28 -8.41 0.21
CA ILE A 566 21.49 -9.60 -0.19
C ILE A 566 22.09 -10.24 -1.45
N GLY A 567 22.52 -9.41 -2.43
CA GLY A 567 23.16 -9.89 -3.66
C GLY A 567 24.46 -10.65 -3.42
N ASN A 568 25.09 -10.50 -2.23
CA ASN A 568 26.34 -11.17 -1.87
C ASN A 568 26.23 -12.16 -0.70
N LEU A 569 25.02 -12.45 -0.17
CA LEU A 569 24.87 -13.48 0.85
C LEU A 569 25.37 -14.84 0.33
N LYS A 570 26.12 -15.56 1.17
CA LYS A 570 26.57 -16.93 0.83
C LYS A 570 25.40 -17.88 0.70
N THR A 571 24.47 -17.79 1.63
CA THR A 571 23.20 -18.54 1.63
C THR A 571 22.08 -17.57 1.99
N MET A 572 20.89 -17.81 1.46
CA MET A 572 19.71 -17.02 1.81
C MET A 572 19.08 -17.51 3.12
N GLN A 573 19.13 -18.81 3.35
CA GLN A 573 18.67 -19.51 4.56
C GLN A 573 19.81 -19.85 5.51
#